data_8ad8061b07aea31bf72aa629a14960a6
#
_entry.id   8ad8061b07aea31bf72aa629a14960a6
#
_cell.length_a   1.000
_cell.length_b   1.000
_cell.length_c   1.000
_cell.angle_alpha   90.00
_cell.angle_beta   90.00
_cell.angle_gamma   90.00
#
_symmetry.space_group_name_H-M   'P 1'
#
loop_
_entity.id
_entity.type
_entity.pdbx_description
1 polymer ?
#
loop_
_entity_poly.entity_id
_entity_poly.type
_entity_poly.pdbx_seq_one_letter_code
_entity_poly.pdbx_strand_id
1 'polypeptide(L)'
;MVSEEDKIKYRKSIAEFRLIDDTFMAVVFGGELQLSEMLLHTTIGNDKIRVIKSIGQYAIKNLEGHSSTLDIFCQDEQGRYFNVEVQRDGSGAVPQRARYHLGMIDSKHFPAGVKDYKQLNDAYVIFITETDVLGYDLPKYDIKRVIAQNGEDFKDGSHIIYVNGAKRHENTALSILMHDFFCKDAKDIKNTVLANRVRHFKEEESGVEEMCEIMQKLADEEAEKASHEKSVKIAENFLMAGASIDL
;
A
#
# COMPACT_ATOMS: atom_id res chain seq x y z
N MET A 1 1.22 -26.99 2.50
CA MET A 1 0.22 -27.23 1.42
C MET A 1 -1.14 -26.77 1.91
N VAL A 2 -1.84 -25.99 1.13
CA VAL A 2 -3.21 -25.52 1.44
C VAL A 2 -4.17 -26.71 1.37
N SER A 3 -5.05 -26.87 2.35
CA SER A 3 -6.06 -27.92 2.34
C SER A 3 -7.10 -27.71 1.22
N GLU A 4 -7.76 -28.78 0.75
CA GLU A 4 -8.80 -28.65 -0.27
C GLU A 4 -10.00 -27.80 0.21
N GLU A 5 -10.33 -27.87 1.49
CA GLU A 5 -11.37 -27.04 2.10
C GLU A 5 -10.99 -25.55 2.08
N ASP A 6 -9.74 -25.23 2.46
CA ASP A 6 -9.24 -23.87 2.43
C ASP A 6 -9.14 -23.33 0.99
N LYS A 7 -8.71 -24.16 0.04
CA LYS A 7 -8.70 -23.77 -1.38
C LYS A 7 -10.09 -23.36 -1.87
N ILE A 8 -11.13 -24.12 -1.53
CA ILE A 8 -12.51 -23.78 -1.92
C ILE A 8 -12.93 -22.44 -1.30
N LYS A 9 -12.58 -22.21 -0.03
CA LYS A 9 -12.85 -20.96 0.65
C LYS A 9 -12.09 -19.79 0.00
N TYR A 10 -10.79 -19.94 -0.24
CA TYR A 10 -9.95 -18.90 -0.82
C TYR A 10 -10.38 -18.56 -2.25
N ARG A 11 -10.70 -19.52 -3.10
CA ARG A 11 -11.22 -19.28 -4.47
C ARG A 11 -12.47 -18.39 -4.46
N LYS A 12 -13.38 -18.57 -3.49
CA LYS A 12 -14.54 -17.68 -3.34
C LYS A 12 -14.13 -16.25 -2.99
N SER A 13 -13.17 -16.10 -2.08
CA SER A 13 -12.67 -14.78 -1.68
C SER A 13 -11.91 -14.11 -2.83
N ILE A 14 -11.06 -14.84 -3.55
CA ILE A 14 -10.30 -14.34 -4.70
C ILE A 14 -11.23 -13.79 -5.79
N ALA A 15 -12.36 -14.45 -6.06
CA ALA A 15 -13.34 -13.99 -7.03
C ALA A 15 -13.93 -12.61 -6.66
N GLU A 16 -14.04 -12.30 -5.37
CA GLU A 16 -14.60 -11.04 -4.87
C GLU A 16 -13.58 -9.90 -4.76
N PHE A 17 -12.28 -10.18 -4.78
CA PHE A 17 -11.25 -9.16 -4.66
C PHE A 17 -11.32 -8.12 -5.78
N ARG A 18 -10.99 -6.89 -5.41
CA ARG A 18 -10.80 -5.74 -6.30
C ARG A 18 -9.43 -5.14 -6.01
N LEU A 19 -8.90 -4.34 -6.92
CA LEU A 19 -7.60 -3.69 -6.71
C LEU A 19 -7.60 -2.66 -5.55
N ILE A 20 -8.77 -2.28 -5.07
CA ILE A 20 -8.89 -1.47 -3.84
C ILE A 20 -8.72 -2.30 -2.56
N ASP A 21 -8.61 -3.61 -2.65
CA ASP A 21 -8.28 -4.49 -1.54
C ASP A 21 -6.75 -4.65 -1.47
N ASP A 22 -6.15 -4.30 -0.34
CA ASP A 22 -4.71 -4.12 -0.11
C ASP A 22 -3.88 -5.36 -0.50
N THR A 23 -4.27 -6.52 -0.01
CA THR A 23 -3.62 -7.80 -0.33
C THR A 23 -3.61 -8.08 -1.83
N PHE A 24 -4.74 -7.88 -2.52
CA PHE A 24 -4.84 -8.15 -3.94
C PHE A 24 -4.06 -7.13 -4.76
N MET A 25 -4.10 -5.85 -4.40
CA MET A 25 -3.27 -4.82 -4.99
C MET A 25 -1.78 -5.17 -4.89
N ALA A 26 -1.34 -5.54 -3.68
CA ALA A 26 0.06 -5.88 -3.42
C ALA A 26 0.57 -7.03 -4.29
N VAL A 27 -0.27 -8.04 -4.52
CA VAL A 27 0.06 -9.19 -5.39
C VAL A 27 0.08 -8.80 -6.87
N VAL A 28 -0.92 -8.03 -7.32
CA VAL A 28 -1.04 -7.63 -8.73
C VAL A 28 0.10 -6.71 -9.17
N PHE A 29 0.51 -5.76 -8.33
CA PHE A 29 1.54 -4.76 -8.64
C PHE A 29 2.94 -5.16 -8.16
N GLY A 30 3.06 -6.02 -7.15
CA GLY A 30 4.36 -6.45 -6.60
C GLY A 30 5.23 -7.13 -7.66
N GLY A 31 6.44 -6.62 -7.86
CA GLY A 31 7.37 -7.10 -8.91
C GLY A 31 7.05 -6.60 -10.33
N GLU A 32 5.89 -6.01 -10.58
CA GLU A 32 5.44 -5.57 -11.90
C GLU A 32 5.84 -4.12 -12.18
N LEU A 33 7.03 -3.91 -12.73
CA LEU A 33 7.59 -2.57 -12.94
C LEU A 33 6.72 -1.72 -13.87
N GLN A 34 6.22 -2.29 -14.98
CA GLN A 34 5.41 -1.56 -15.95
C GLN A 34 4.05 -1.13 -15.38
N LEU A 35 3.39 -2.00 -14.60
CA LEU A 35 2.13 -1.66 -13.94
C LEU A 35 2.34 -0.59 -12.87
N SER A 36 3.38 -0.72 -12.06
CA SER A 36 3.74 0.28 -11.05
C SER A 36 4.08 1.63 -11.68
N GLU A 37 4.80 1.64 -12.80
CA GLU A 37 5.12 2.84 -13.57
C GLU A 37 3.84 3.51 -14.10
N MET A 38 2.94 2.75 -14.71
CA MET A 38 1.63 3.24 -15.18
C MET A 38 0.79 3.83 -14.04
N LEU A 39 0.76 3.17 -12.90
CA LEU A 39 0.08 3.65 -11.69
C LEU A 39 0.64 5.01 -11.23
N LEU A 40 1.97 5.12 -11.13
CA LEU A 40 2.64 6.36 -10.73
C LEU A 40 2.47 7.48 -11.76
N HIS A 41 2.58 7.17 -13.07
CA HIS A 41 2.32 8.15 -14.14
C HIS A 41 0.92 8.75 -14.02
N THR A 42 -0.07 7.90 -13.78
CA THR A 42 -1.48 8.32 -13.73
C THR A 42 -1.79 9.10 -12.45
N THR A 43 -1.27 8.68 -11.31
CA THR A 43 -1.57 9.30 -10.01
C THR A 43 -0.79 10.59 -9.77
N ILE A 44 0.48 10.64 -10.18
CA ILE A 44 1.34 11.82 -10.01
C ILE A 44 1.16 12.79 -11.18
N GLY A 45 0.90 12.29 -12.39
CA GLY A 45 0.84 13.09 -13.61
C GLY A 45 2.24 13.36 -14.20
N ASN A 46 3.19 12.43 -14.05
CA ASN A 46 4.55 12.53 -14.54
C ASN A 46 4.97 11.26 -15.30
N ASP A 47 4.99 11.32 -16.62
CA ASP A 47 5.32 10.22 -17.53
C ASP A 47 6.84 9.93 -17.65
N LYS A 48 7.67 10.72 -16.96
CA LYS A 48 9.14 10.54 -16.92
C LYS A 48 9.61 9.63 -15.79
N ILE A 49 8.71 9.18 -14.92
CA ILE A 49 9.06 8.22 -13.87
C ILE A 49 9.40 6.88 -14.53
N ARG A 50 10.55 6.31 -14.16
CA ARG A 50 11.00 4.98 -14.61
C ARG A 50 11.25 4.12 -13.38
N VAL A 51 10.35 3.18 -13.13
CA VAL A 51 10.39 2.30 -11.96
C VAL A 51 11.44 1.22 -12.17
N ILE A 52 12.38 1.10 -11.23
CA ILE A 52 13.42 0.06 -11.23
C ILE A 52 13.18 -1.00 -10.15
N LYS A 53 12.29 -0.73 -9.21
CA LYS A 53 11.94 -1.63 -8.12
C LYS A 53 10.48 -1.45 -7.73
N SER A 54 9.76 -2.56 -7.57
CA SER A 54 8.40 -2.62 -7.05
C SER A 54 8.27 -3.80 -6.10
N ILE A 55 7.77 -3.57 -4.89
CA ILE A 55 7.60 -4.60 -3.86
C ILE A 55 6.21 -4.43 -3.24
N GLY A 56 5.42 -5.51 -3.28
CA GLY A 56 4.17 -5.60 -2.53
C GLY A 56 4.41 -5.96 -1.06
N GLN A 57 3.59 -5.44 -0.17
CA GLN A 57 3.66 -5.69 1.29
C GLN A 57 5.06 -5.44 1.86
N TYR A 58 5.63 -4.25 1.55
CA TYR A 58 6.97 -3.91 1.99
C TYR A 58 7.03 -3.56 3.47
N ALA A 59 7.61 -4.46 4.27
CA ALA A 59 7.72 -4.26 5.72
C ALA A 59 8.90 -3.36 6.11
N ILE A 60 8.63 -2.32 6.86
CA ILE A 60 9.63 -1.48 7.53
C ILE A 60 9.52 -1.71 9.02
N LYS A 61 10.50 -2.42 9.59
CA LYS A 61 10.56 -2.69 11.02
C LYS A 61 11.12 -1.49 11.76
N ASN A 62 10.46 -1.11 12.84
CA ASN A 62 10.94 -0.13 13.81
C ASN A 62 11.12 -0.85 15.16
N LEU A 63 12.36 -0.97 15.62
CA LEU A 63 12.67 -1.72 16.84
C LEU A 63 12.22 -0.99 18.12
N GLU A 64 12.06 0.34 18.06
CA GLU A 64 11.71 1.19 19.19
C GLU A 64 10.29 1.76 19.10
N GLY A 65 9.55 1.44 18.05
CA GLY A 65 8.24 2.02 17.79
C GLY A 65 7.37 1.17 16.88
N HIS A 66 6.33 1.80 16.34
CA HIS A 66 5.38 1.14 15.46
C HIS A 66 6.02 0.81 14.10
N SER A 67 6.01 -0.46 13.71
CA SER A 67 6.43 -0.91 12.38
C SER A 67 5.34 -0.61 11.35
N SER A 68 5.70 -0.46 10.08
CA SER A 68 4.76 -0.27 8.97
C SER A 68 4.96 -1.32 7.90
N THR A 69 3.85 -1.77 7.32
CA THR A 69 3.85 -2.49 6.05
C THR A 69 3.22 -1.57 5.01
N LEU A 70 3.95 -1.33 3.93
CA LEU A 70 3.52 -0.51 2.81
C LEU A 70 2.89 -1.42 1.75
N ASP A 71 1.72 -1.07 1.22
CA ASP A 71 1.01 -1.94 0.27
C ASP A 71 1.84 -2.15 -1.00
N ILE A 72 2.31 -1.06 -1.62
CA ILE A 72 3.27 -1.09 -2.73
C ILE A 72 4.39 -0.08 -2.46
N PHE A 73 5.61 -0.56 -2.43
CA PHE A 73 6.80 0.28 -2.37
C PHE A 73 7.52 0.25 -3.72
N CYS A 74 7.78 1.43 -4.29
CA CYS A 74 8.54 1.56 -5.53
C CYS A 74 9.76 2.46 -5.35
N GLN A 75 10.77 2.22 -6.19
CA GLN A 75 11.90 3.11 -6.40
C GLN A 75 12.10 3.33 -7.89
N ASP A 76 12.43 4.56 -8.28
CA ASP A 76 12.74 4.89 -9.67
C ASP A 76 14.24 5.08 -9.93
N GLU A 77 14.60 5.29 -11.21
CA GLU A 77 15.98 5.53 -11.66
C GLU A 77 16.62 6.78 -11.04
N GLN A 78 15.82 7.74 -10.57
CA GLN A 78 16.29 8.96 -9.90
C GLN A 78 16.48 8.76 -8.40
N GLY A 79 16.23 7.55 -7.90
CA GLY A 79 16.34 7.19 -6.48
C GLY A 79 15.14 7.62 -5.63
N ARG A 80 14.09 8.22 -6.23
CA ARG A 80 12.88 8.61 -5.50
C ARG A 80 12.12 7.40 -5.00
N TYR A 81 11.47 7.54 -3.86
CA TYR A 81 10.69 6.48 -3.23
C TYR A 81 9.20 6.78 -3.32
N PHE A 82 8.42 5.75 -3.60
CA PHE A 82 6.97 5.85 -3.71
C PHE A 82 6.32 4.76 -2.88
N ASN A 83 5.42 5.17 -2.00
CA ASN A 83 4.50 4.29 -1.31
C ASN A 83 3.10 4.53 -1.84
N VAL A 84 2.45 3.49 -2.34
CA VAL A 84 1.04 3.53 -2.75
C VAL A 84 0.23 2.65 -1.82
N GLU A 85 -0.76 3.25 -1.18
CA GLU A 85 -1.66 2.63 -0.21
C GLU A 85 -3.08 2.64 -0.73
N VAL A 86 -3.82 1.57 -0.59
CA VAL A 86 -5.25 1.53 -0.84
C VAL A 86 -6.03 1.51 0.48
N GLN A 87 -7.10 2.29 0.56
CA GLN A 87 -7.91 2.35 1.77
C GLN A 87 -9.40 2.36 1.43
N ARG A 88 -10.10 1.28 1.79
CA ARG A 88 -11.57 1.20 1.68
C ARG A 88 -12.26 1.99 2.76
N ASP A 89 -11.72 1.94 3.98
CA ASP A 89 -12.20 2.75 5.09
C ASP A 89 -11.35 4.03 5.20
N GLY A 90 -12.01 5.19 5.11
CA GLY A 90 -11.35 6.50 5.19
C GLY A 90 -10.59 6.73 6.49
N SER A 91 -10.90 5.99 7.56
CA SER A 91 -10.18 6.05 8.84
C SER A 91 -8.72 5.62 8.72
N GLY A 92 -8.38 4.79 7.72
CA GLY A 92 -7.02 4.36 7.43
C GLY A 92 -6.16 5.40 6.70
N ALA A 93 -6.77 6.40 6.04
CA ALA A 93 -6.08 7.39 5.22
C ALA A 93 -5.89 8.74 5.94
N VAL A 94 -5.64 8.74 7.24
CA VAL A 94 -5.46 9.99 8.01
C VAL A 94 -4.13 10.67 7.67
N PRO A 95 -4.06 12.02 7.70
CA PRO A 95 -2.84 12.78 7.40
C PRO A 95 -1.64 12.38 8.26
N GLN A 96 -1.87 11.97 9.51
CA GLN A 96 -0.82 11.53 10.42
C GLN A 96 -0.15 10.23 9.93
N ARG A 97 -0.91 9.30 9.32
CA ARG A 97 -0.36 8.07 8.75
C ARG A 97 0.52 8.39 7.54
N ALA A 98 0.09 9.30 6.66
CA ALA A 98 0.91 9.75 5.54
C ALA A 98 2.26 10.31 6.00
N ARG A 99 2.24 11.20 7.01
CA ARG A 99 3.46 11.75 7.63
C ARG A 99 4.34 10.66 8.24
N TYR A 100 3.73 9.67 8.92
CA TYR A 100 4.46 8.57 9.54
C TYR A 100 5.15 7.69 8.50
N HIS A 101 4.47 7.35 7.41
CA HIS A 101 5.05 6.57 6.31
C HIS A 101 6.23 7.29 5.65
N LEU A 102 6.16 8.62 5.42
CA LEU A 102 7.29 9.41 4.94
C LEU A 102 8.50 9.26 5.87
N GLY A 103 8.30 9.48 7.18
CA GLY A 103 9.39 9.35 8.17
C GLY A 103 9.97 7.94 8.25
N MET A 104 9.15 6.90 8.06
CA MET A 104 9.62 5.50 8.03
C MET A 104 10.45 5.20 6.77
N ILE A 105 10.06 5.73 5.61
CA ILE A 105 10.80 5.61 4.36
C ILE A 105 12.17 6.30 4.51
N ASP A 106 12.19 7.54 5.00
CA ASP A 106 13.41 8.30 5.23
C ASP A 106 14.34 7.56 6.20
N SER A 107 13.82 7.15 7.35
CA SER A 107 14.60 6.42 8.37
C SER A 107 15.18 5.10 7.84
N LYS A 108 14.45 4.40 6.97
CA LYS A 108 14.88 3.12 6.41
C LYS A 108 15.95 3.26 5.34
N HIS A 109 15.84 4.31 4.54
CA HIS A 109 16.63 4.45 3.31
C HIS A 109 17.74 5.50 3.41
N PHE A 110 17.77 6.33 4.46
CA PHE A 110 18.87 7.24 4.71
C PHE A 110 20.03 6.50 5.38
N PRO A 111 21.21 6.43 4.73
CA PRO A 111 22.29 5.59 5.24
C PRO A 111 22.84 6.08 6.59
N ALA A 112 23.14 5.14 7.48
CA ALA A 112 23.77 5.46 8.75
C ALA A 112 25.13 6.14 8.53
N GLY A 113 25.38 7.21 9.30
CA GLY A 113 26.64 7.98 9.24
C GLY A 113 26.68 9.10 8.19
N VAL A 114 25.69 9.19 7.31
CA VAL A 114 25.54 10.34 6.41
C VAL A 114 25.10 11.56 7.23
N LYS A 115 25.86 12.68 7.10
CA LYS A 115 25.59 13.93 7.84
C LYS A 115 24.88 14.98 7.00
N ASP A 116 24.95 14.85 5.66
CA ASP A 116 24.32 15.81 4.75
C ASP A 116 22.90 15.35 4.39
N TYR A 117 21.92 15.95 5.05
CA TYR A 117 20.49 15.68 4.81
C TYR A 117 19.99 16.06 3.41
N LYS A 118 20.77 16.83 2.63
CA LYS A 118 20.45 17.10 1.21
C LYS A 118 20.53 15.84 0.34
N GLN A 119 21.08 14.75 0.86
CA GLN A 119 21.14 13.45 0.19
C GLN A 119 19.88 12.59 0.45
N LEU A 120 18.91 13.08 1.24
CA LEU A 120 17.59 12.45 1.32
C LEU A 120 16.93 12.54 -0.06
N ASN A 121 16.46 11.40 -0.54
CA ASN A 121 15.72 11.32 -1.79
C ASN A 121 14.27 11.81 -1.59
N ASP A 122 13.67 12.32 -2.65
CA ASP A 122 12.24 12.63 -2.63
C ASP A 122 11.43 11.37 -2.31
N ALA A 123 10.45 11.51 -1.43
CA ALA A 123 9.56 10.45 -1.00
C ALA A 123 8.09 10.82 -1.21
N TYR A 124 7.33 9.89 -1.77
CA TYR A 124 5.92 10.03 -2.08
C TYR A 124 5.09 9.05 -1.27
N VAL A 125 4.01 9.52 -0.65
CA VAL A 125 2.96 8.68 -0.09
C VAL A 125 1.67 9.00 -0.82
N ILE A 126 1.10 7.98 -1.48
CA ILE A 126 -0.08 8.10 -2.34
C ILE A 126 -1.16 7.22 -1.71
N PHE A 127 -2.23 7.83 -1.22
CA PHE A 127 -3.42 7.11 -0.79
C PHE A 127 -4.45 7.06 -1.92
N ILE A 128 -4.89 5.87 -2.29
CA ILE A 128 -6.05 5.64 -3.15
C ILE A 128 -7.20 5.23 -2.23
N THR A 129 -8.22 6.06 -2.13
CA THR A 129 -9.32 5.85 -1.18
C THR A 129 -10.63 5.53 -1.90
N GLU A 130 -11.47 4.67 -1.31
CA GLU A 130 -12.77 4.31 -1.90
C GLU A 130 -13.72 5.51 -1.95
N THR A 131 -13.63 6.38 -0.95
CA THR A 131 -14.46 7.59 -0.80
C THR A 131 -13.57 8.83 -0.70
N ASP A 132 -14.17 10.02 -0.85
CA ASP A 132 -13.47 11.29 -0.65
C ASP A 132 -13.22 11.58 0.83
N VAL A 133 -12.01 11.28 1.29
CA VAL A 133 -11.61 11.43 2.71
C VAL A 133 -11.31 12.88 3.09
N LEU A 134 -11.06 13.77 2.13
CA LEU A 134 -10.80 15.19 2.38
C LEU A 134 -12.04 16.07 2.18
N GLY A 135 -13.08 15.56 1.49
CA GLY A 135 -14.39 16.17 1.43
C GLY A 135 -14.55 17.38 0.50
N TYR A 136 -13.61 17.62 -0.43
CA TYR A 136 -13.69 18.75 -1.37
C TYR A 136 -14.17 18.34 -2.77
N ASP A 137 -14.57 17.09 -2.94
CA ASP A 137 -15.12 16.52 -4.18
C ASP A 137 -14.17 16.60 -5.39
N LEU A 138 -12.85 16.65 -5.17
CA LEU A 138 -11.84 16.63 -6.21
C LEU A 138 -11.41 15.18 -6.54
N PRO A 139 -10.97 14.91 -7.78
CA PRO A 139 -10.48 13.58 -8.16
C PRO A 139 -9.12 13.25 -7.53
N LYS A 140 -8.32 14.27 -7.21
CA LYS A 140 -6.99 14.16 -6.61
C LYS A 140 -6.67 15.37 -5.77
N TYR A 141 -5.89 15.15 -4.70
CA TYR A 141 -5.37 16.19 -3.82
C TYR A 141 -3.85 16.06 -3.74
N ASP A 142 -3.13 17.07 -4.19
CA ASP A 142 -1.69 17.20 -4.00
C ASP A 142 -1.44 18.06 -2.75
N ILE A 143 -0.92 17.45 -1.69
CA ILE A 143 -0.67 18.12 -0.43
C ILE A 143 0.74 18.69 -0.44
N LYS A 144 0.86 19.99 -0.18
CA LYS A 144 2.13 20.72 -0.19
C LYS A 144 2.41 21.35 1.17
N ARG A 145 3.68 21.41 1.51
CA ARG A 145 4.18 22.27 2.59
C ARG A 145 4.62 23.59 2.02
N VAL A 146 4.16 24.67 2.61
CA VAL A 146 4.46 26.03 2.13
C VAL A 146 4.99 26.87 3.28
N ILE A 147 5.82 27.88 2.93
CA ILE A 147 6.26 28.93 3.86
C ILE A 147 5.07 29.86 4.07
N ALA A 148 4.51 29.88 5.30
CA ALA A 148 3.27 30.59 5.59
C ALA A 148 3.29 32.10 5.26
N GLN A 149 4.48 32.72 5.29
CA GLN A 149 4.64 34.16 5.12
C GLN A 149 4.56 34.61 3.65
N ASN A 150 4.94 33.75 2.68
CA ASN A 150 4.99 34.11 1.28
C ASN A 150 4.29 33.11 0.34
N GLY A 151 3.83 31.96 0.85
CA GLY A 151 3.14 30.91 0.08
C GLY A 151 4.06 30.08 -0.80
N GLU A 152 5.38 30.27 -0.75
CA GLU A 152 6.32 29.48 -1.53
C GLU A 152 6.42 28.05 -1.03
N ASP A 153 6.67 27.12 -1.95
CA ASP A 153 6.91 25.72 -1.66
C ASP A 153 8.16 25.54 -0.78
N PHE A 154 8.03 24.78 0.32
CA PHE A 154 9.13 24.53 1.26
C PHE A 154 10.22 23.61 0.67
N LYS A 155 9.91 22.84 -0.37
CA LYS A 155 10.85 22.02 -1.17
C LYS A 155 11.69 21.04 -0.32
N ASP A 156 11.06 20.37 0.60
CA ASP A 156 11.73 19.37 1.45
C ASP A 156 11.76 17.95 0.85
N GLY A 157 11.28 17.78 -0.38
CA GLY A 157 11.26 16.49 -1.09
C GLY A 157 10.18 15.53 -0.61
N SER A 158 9.28 15.95 0.31
CA SER A 158 8.19 15.11 0.79
C SER A 158 6.88 15.43 0.07
N HIS A 159 6.23 14.38 -0.46
CA HIS A 159 5.02 14.51 -1.25
C HIS A 159 3.91 13.59 -0.72
N ILE A 160 2.71 14.14 -0.55
CA ILE A 160 1.54 13.37 -0.15
C ILE A 160 0.44 13.61 -1.18
N ILE A 161 -0.14 12.53 -1.69
CA ILE A 161 -1.20 12.58 -2.69
C ILE A 161 -2.37 11.73 -2.20
N TYR A 162 -3.58 12.28 -2.32
CA TYR A 162 -4.81 11.53 -2.13
C TYR A 162 -5.54 11.40 -3.45
N VAL A 163 -5.91 10.20 -3.82
CA VAL A 163 -6.71 9.88 -5.01
C VAL A 163 -8.09 9.44 -4.56
N ASN A 164 -9.10 10.18 -5.00
CA ASN A 164 -10.50 9.92 -4.67
C ASN A 164 -11.10 8.88 -5.63
N GLY A 165 -11.21 7.63 -5.20
CA GLY A 165 -11.78 6.53 -5.99
C GLY A 165 -13.28 6.67 -6.29
N ALA A 166 -14.00 7.58 -5.61
CA ALA A 166 -15.39 7.88 -5.97
C ALA A 166 -15.51 8.57 -7.34
N LYS A 167 -14.45 9.23 -7.83
CA LYS A 167 -14.37 9.91 -9.13
C LYS A 167 -13.96 8.96 -10.28
N ARG A 168 -14.67 7.84 -10.43
CA ARG A 168 -14.38 6.77 -11.42
C ARG A 168 -15.28 6.77 -12.65
N HIS A 169 -16.10 7.79 -12.84
CA HIS A 169 -17.07 7.85 -13.92
C HIS A 169 -16.79 8.95 -14.97
N GLU A 170 -15.67 9.66 -14.81
CA GLU A 170 -15.22 10.69 -15.73
C GLU A 170 -14.37 10.08 -16.87
N ASN A 171 -14.15 10.84 -17.95
CA ASN A 171 -13.32 10.38 -19.07
C ASN A 171 -11.89 10.94 -18.97
N THR A 172 -11.24 10.71 -17.81
CA THR A 172 -9.82 11.06 -17.57
C THR A 172 -9.02 9.80 -17.32
N ALA A 173 -7.71 9.83 -17.55
CA ALA A 173 -6.83 8.69 -17.27
C ALA A 173 -6.93 8.23 -15.81
N LEU A 174 -7.00 9.17 -14.87
CA LEU A 174 -7.14 8.87 -13.44
C LEU A 174 -8.50 8.22 -13.14
N SER A 175 -9.57 8.73 -13.73
CA SER A 175 -10.91 8.16 -13.54
C SER A 175 -11.02 6.76 -14.15
N ILE A 176 -10.38 6.51 -15.29
CA ILE A 176 -10.31 5.18 -15.91
C ILE A 176 -9.53 4.21 -15.00
N LEU A 177 -8.41 4.64 -14.43
CA LEU A 177 -7.65 3.85 -13.47
C LEU A 177 -8.49 3.54 -12.23
N MET A 178 -9.20 4.54 -11.69
CA MET A 178 -10.10 4.32 -10.56
C MET A 178 -11.25 3.37 -10.92
N HIS A 179 -11.83 3.48 -12.11
CA HIS A 179 -12.80 2.47 -12.58
C HIS A 179 -12.21 1.05 -12.50
N ASP A 180 -11.00 0.86 -13.01
CA ASP A 180 -10.34 -0.44 -13.03
C ASP A 180 -10.07 -0.98 -11.62
N PHE A 181 -9.76 -0.10 -10.67
CA PHE A 181 -9.55 -0.47 -9.26
C PHE A 181 -10.81 -1.05 -8.58
N PHE A 182 -12.00 -0.74 -9.09
CA PHE A 182 -13.27 -1.21 -8.54
C PHE A 182 -13.91 -2.35 -9.34
N CYS A 183 -13.32 -2.77 -10.46
CA CYS A 183 -13.79 -3.92 -11.21
C CYS A 183 -13.51 -5.22 -10.45
N LYS A 184 -14.52 -6.10 -10.39
CA LYS A 184 -14.35 -7.47 -9.88
C LYS A 184 -13.79 -8.39 -10.96
N ASP A 185 -14.33 -8.29 -12.18
CA ASP A 185 -14.01 -9.16 -13.28
C ASP A 185 -12.95 -8.54 -14.19
N ALA A 186 -11.96 -9.34 -14.60
CA ALA A 186 -10.90 -8.89 -15.50
C ALA A 186 -11.40 -8.34 -16.84
N LYS A 187 -12.53 -8.87 -17.33
CA LYS A 187 -13.16 -8.41 -18.59
C LYS A 187 -13.66 -6.96 -18.56
N ASP A 188 -13.95 -6.44 -17.37
CA ASP A 188 -14.48 -5.07 -17.18
C ASP A 188 -13.35 -4.05 -17.01
N ILE A 189 -12.12 -4.50 -16.81
CA ILE A 189 -10.92 -3.65 -16.67
C ILE A 189 -10.53 -3.11 -18.04
N LYS A 190 -10.38 -1.79 -18.15
CA LYS A 190 -10.08 -1.08 -19.41
C LYS A 190 -8.60 -1.15 -19.79
N ASN A 191 -7.70 -1.12 -18.81
CA ASN A 191 -6.28 -1.30 -19.07
C ASN A 191 -5.98 -2.78 -19.35
N THR A 192 -5.54 -3.10 -20.56
CA THR A 192 -5.35 -4.50 -21.01
C THR A 192 -4.24 -5.24 -20.25
N VAL A 193 -3.16 -4.56 -19.89
CA VAL A 193 -2.04 -5.17 -19.11
C VAL A 193 -2.53 -5.50 -17.71
N LEU A 194 -3.23 -4.58 -17.07
CA LEU A 194 -3.85 -4.79 -15.76
C LEU A 194 -4.93 -5.88 -15.81
N ALA A 195 -5.79 -5.88 -16.83
CA ALA A 195 -6.79 -6.92 -17.04
C ALA A 195 -6.18 -8.32 -17.16
N ASN A 196 -5.08 -8.46 -17.89
CA ASN A 196 -4.38 -9.74 -18.03
C ASN A 196 -3.79 -10.21 -16.71
N ARG A 197 -3.20 -9.32 -15.94
CA ARG A 197 -2.63 -9.65 -14.62
C ARG A 197 -3.72 -10.05 -13.61
N VAL A 198 -4.85 -9.33 -13.58
CA VAL A 198 -6.01 -9.68 -12.75
C VAL A 198 -6.61 -11.03 -13.21
N ARG A 199 -6.71 -11.27 -14.51
CA ARG A 199 -7.17 -12.55 -15.05
C ARG A 199 -6.28 -13.71 -14.60
N HIS A 200 -4.96 -13.53 -14.65
CA HIS A 200 -4.02 -14.54 -14.18
C HIS A 200 -4.36 -14.99 -12.75
N PHE A 201 -4.50 -14.08 -11.82
CA PHE A 201 -4.75 -14.41 -10.42
C PHE A 201 -6.17 -14.88 -10.10
N LYS A 202 -7.15 -14.58 -10.95
CA LYS A 202 -8.55 -14.92 -10.68
C LYS A 202 -9.08 -16.11 -11.50
N GLU A 203 -8.55 -16.33 -12.71
CA GLU A 203 -9.13 -17.24 -13.68
C GLU A 203 -8.16 -18.34 -14.12
N GLU A 204 -6.83 -18.10 -14.10
CA GLU A 204 -5.84 -19.09 -14.47
C GLU A 204 -5.43 -19.95 -13.26
N GLU A 205 -5.40 -21.27 -13.41
CA GLU A 205 -5.17 -22.20 -12.31
C GLU A 205 -3.89 -21.90 -11.54
N SER A 206 -2.77 -21.63 -12.24
CA SER A 206 -1.48 -21.30 -11.60
C SER A 206 -1.54 -20.04 -10.74
N GLY A 207 -2.19 -18.98 -11.22
CA GLY A 207 -2.34 -17.73 -10.47
C GLY A 207 -3.29 -17.87 -9.29
N VAL A 208 -4.37 -18.64 -9.45
CA VAL A 208 -5.31 -18.93 -8.35
C VAL A 208 -4.63 -19.76 -7.26
N GLU A 209 -3.78 -20.73 -7.63
CA GLU A 209 -3.00 -21.50 -6.66
C GLU A 209 -2.01 -20.62 -5.91
N GLU A 210 -1.27 -19.73 -6.61
CA GLU A 210 -0.38 -18.74 -6.00
C GLU A 210 -1.14 -17.86 -5.00
N MET A 211 -2.32 -17.35 -5.36
CA MET A 211 -3.17 -16.57 -4.45
C MET A 211 -3.62 -17.38 -3.23
N CYS A 212 -3.99 -18.65 -3.40
CA CYS A 212 -4.35 -19.50 -2.27
C CYS A 212 -3.20 -19.68 -1.27
N GLU A 213 -1.97 -19.85 -1.78
CA GLU A 213 -0.78 -19.95 -0.93
C GLU A 213 -0.50 -18.63 -0.18
N ILE A 214 -0.64 -17.50 -0.84
CA ILE A 214 -0.51 -16.18 -0.22
C ILE A 214 -1.55 -15.98 0.88
N MET A 215 -2.82 -16.31 0.60
CA MET A 215 -3.89 -16.21 1.59
C MET A 215 -3.67 -17.13 2.80
N GLN A 216 -3.18 -18.35 2.58
CA GLN A 216 -2.83 -19.26 3.66
C GLN A 216 -1.72 -18.67 4.54
N LYS A 217 -0.66 -18.17 3.92
CA LYS A 217 0.45 -17.53 4.64
C LYS A 217 -0.01 -16.35 5.49
N LEU A 218 -0.86 -15.49 4.96
CA LEU A 218 -1.43 -14.36 5.69
C LEU A 218 -2.31 -14.83 6.87
N ALA A 219 -3.12 -15.87 6.67
CA ALA A 219 -3.93 -16.44 7.74
C ALA A 219 -3.06 -17.03 8.86
N ASP A 220 -1.97 -17.70 8.51
CA ASP A 220 -1.02 -18.26 9.48
C ASP A 220 -0.31 -17.12 10.26
N GLU A 221 0.14 -16.08 9.59
CA GLU A 221 0.77 -14.90 10.22
C GLU A 221 -0.20 -14.17 11.17
N GLU A 222 -1.47 -14.03 10.80
CA GLU A 222 -2.50 -13.44 11.67
C GLU A 222 -2.78 -14.31 12.89
N ALA A 223 -2.85 -15.63 12.71
CA ALA A 223 -3.04 -16.57 13.80
C ALA A 223 -1.86 -16.54 14.80
N GLU A 224 -0.62 -16.46 14.30
CA GLU A 224 0.58 -16.30 15.14
C GLU A 224 0.56 -14.99 15.93
N LYS A 225 0.24 -13.87 15.28
CA LYS A 225 0.11 -12.55 15.93
C LYS A 225 -0.94 -12.58 17.04
N ALA A 226 -2.13 -13.11 16.75
CA ALA A 226 -3.21 -13.21 17.72
C ALA A 226 -2.84 -14.11 18.91
N SER A 227 -2.11 -15.21 18.67
CA SER A 227 -1.60 -16.08 19.72
C SER A 227 -0.57 -15.39 20.60
N HIS A 228 0.37 -14.64 19.98
CA HIS A 228 1.38 -13.86 20.69
C HIS A 228 0.74 -12.77 21.56
N GLU A 229 -0.17 -11.97 21.01
CA GLU A 229 -0.89 -10.92 21.75
C GLU A 229 -1.67 -11.49 22.94
N LYS A 230 -2.31 -12.64 22.75
CA LYS A 230 -3.00 -13.34 23.84
C LYS A 230 -2.02 -13.77 24.94
N SER A 231 -0.86 -14.29 24.57
CA SER A 231 0.18 -14.70 25.51
C SER A 231 0.76 -13.52 26.30
N VAL A 232 1.04 -12.39 25.61
CA VAL A 232 1.49 -11.15 26.25
C VAL A 232 0.44 -10.64 27.24
N LYS A 233 -0.83 -10.60 26.86
CA LYS A 233 -1.92 -10.14 27.73
C LYS A 233 -2.10 -11.04 28.96
N ILE A 234 -1.91 -12.35 28.79
CA ILE A 234 -1.92 -13.29 29.93
C ILE A 234 -0.74 -12.99 30.88
N ALA A 235 0.46 -12.79 30.35
CA ALA A 235 1.64 -12.47 31.14
C ALA A 235 1.49 -11.14 31.90
N GLU A 236 0.98 -10.10 31.26
CA GLU A 236 0.66 -8.81 31.89
C GLU A 236 -0.34 -8.95 33.03
N ASN A 237 -1.41 -9.75 32.83
CA ASN A 237 -2.39 -10.01 33.88
C ASN A 237 -1.80 -10.77 35.09
N PHE A 238 -0.89 -11.73 34.85
CA PHE A 238 -0.17 -12.41 35.92
C PHE A 238 0.74 -11.48 36.71
N LEU A 239 1.47 -10.58 36.02
CA LEU A 239 2.31 -9.55 36.66
C LEU A 239 1.47 -8.59 37.51
N MET A 240 0.33 -8.12 36.98
CA MET A 240 -0.60 -7.26 37.72
C MET A 240 -1.21 -7.97 38.93
N ALA A 241 -1.39 -9.27 38.88
CA ALA A 241 -1.88 -10.09 39.98
C ALA A 241 -0.79 -10.41 41.05
N GLY A 242 0.45 -9.88 40.88
CA GLY A 242 1.52 -10.05 41.85
C GLY A 242 2.35 -11.34 41.70
N ALA A 243 2.27 -11.99 40.55
CA ALA A 243 3.16 -13.11 40.25
C ALA A 243 4.60 -12.62 40.08
N SER A 244 5.57 -13.21 40.81
CA SER A 244 6.99 -12.96 40.58
C SER A 244 7.48 -13.72 39.35
N ILE A 245 8.28 -13.09 38.51
CA ILE A 245 9.07 -13.77 37.49
C ILE A 245 10.39 -14.17 38.17
N ASP A 246 10.53 -15.45 38.50
CA ASP A 246 11.85 -15.99 38.87
C ASP A 246 12.64 -16.14 37.57
N LEU A 247 13.67 -15.26 37.39
CA LEU A 247 14.63 -15.29 36.29
C LEU A 247 15.75 -16.29 36.57
#